data_3e4f25d3ff32ff54aaa32c8a16ac6612
#
_entry.id   3e4f25d3ff32ff54aaa32c8a16ac6612
#
_cell.length_a   1.000
_cell.length_b   1.000
_cell.length_c   1.000
_cell.angle_alpha   90.00
_cell.angle_beta   90.00
_cell.angle_gamma   90.00
#
_symmetry.space_group_name_H-M   'P 1'
#
loop_
_entity.id
_entity.type
_entity.pdbx_description
1 polymer ?
#
loop_
_entity_poly.entity_id
_entity_poly.type
_entity_poly.pdbx_seq_one_letter_code
_entity_poly.pdbx_strand_id
1 'polypeptide(L)'
;MKNYQPPLSPTEGRKGSAKPRQRPGDAGARGDWGGAAANIIRIGHGVFYVTDLERCKHFYVNLLGLNVLHESARALYLRGVEDREWTLKLELAPEPGIKHLAYRVATDADLEALVAFAETQGLPYRWETEVDRPKLLRLQDPFDTPVAFYAESQKYSWLLQKYHRHRGAGLQRIDHINVMTPQVEAMTRWYMDELGFRLSEYTEDDAGRIWAAWIQRRGGVHDLALTNGTGPRLHHFAYWMPDAMSIIRACDILAGALESEKIERGPGRHGVSNAFFVYLRDPDGHRIELYTSDYITVDPDFEPIRWHLNDPRRQTLWGAKTPRSWFEEASLLEAFAGGWVAQTESELKGLPQHVI
;
A
#
# COMPACT_ATOMS: atom_id res chain seq x y z
N MET A 1 42.71 0.88 -5.32
CA MET A 1 41.51 0.08 -5.06
C MET A 1 41.53 -0.28 -3.58
N LYS A 2 40.76 0.41 -2.74
CA LYS A 2 40.64 0.07 -1.31
C LYS A 2 39.71 -1.12 -1.21
N ASN A 3 40.13 -2.18 -0.55
CA ASN A 3 39.42 -3.42 -0.36
C ASN A 3 38.06 -3.15 0.31
N TYR A 4 36.98 -3.32 -0.45
CA TYR A 4 35.63 -3.36 0.07
C TYR A 4 35.45 -4.68 0.83
N GLN A 5 35.30 -4.61 2.15
CA GLN A 5 34.74 -5.71 2.94
C GLN A 5 33.26 -5.40 3.18
N PRO A 6 32.34 -6.30 2.79
CA PRO A 6 30.94 -6.14 3.16
C PRO A 6 30.79 -6.16 4.69
N PRO A 7 29.86 -5.39 5.26
CA PRO A 7 29.58 -5.48 6.69
C PRO A 7 29.13 -6.89 7.05
N LEU A 8 29.64 -7.38 8.17
CA LEU A 8 29.37 -8.71 8.71
C LEU A 8 27.87 -8.96 8.85
N SER A 9 27.47 -10.21 8.61
CA SER A 9 26.12 -10.75 8.83
C SER A 9 25.55 -10.27 10.18
N PRO A 10 24.23 -10.01 10.28
CA PRO A 10 23.56 -9.50 11.49
C PRO A 10 23.62 -10.42 12.72
N THR A 11 24.26 -11.59 12.62
CA THR A 11 24.22 -12.64 13.66
C THR A 11 25.39 -12.66 14.63
N GLU A 12 26.43 -11.82 14.47
CA GLU A 12 27.56 -11.83 15.40
C GLU A 12 27.64 -10.59 16.29
N GLY A 13 27.24 -10.78 17.54
CA GLY A 13 27.65 -9.94 18.65
C GLY A 13 26.61 -9.17 19.43
N ARG A 14 25.90 -9.87 20.32
CA ARG A 14 25.55 -9.33 21.65
C ARG A 14 25.12 -10.46 22.58
N LYS A 15 26.01 -10.94 23.41
CA LYS A 15 25.67 -11.64 24.65
C LYS A 15 25.44 -10.57 25.72
N GLY A 16 24.16 -10.27 25.98
CA GLY A 16 23.71 -9.45 27.10
C GLY A 16 22.36 -9.96 27.54
N SER A 17 22.26 -10.45 28.77
CA SER A 17 21.07 -11.06 29.38
C SER A 17 20.01 -10.03 29.76
N ALA A 18 19.29 -9.52 28.77
CA ALA A 18 17.98 -8.90 28.98
C ALA A 18 16.94 -9.87 28.41
N LYS A 19 15.85 -10.15 29.16
CA LYS A 19 14.73 -10.94 28.62
C LYS A 19 14.33 -10.35 27.28
N PRO A 20 14.25 -11.13 26.19
CA PRO A 20 13.90 -10.63 24.89
C PRO A 20 12.50 -10.01 24.96
N ARG A 21 12.37 -8.73 24.62
CA ARG A 21 11.08 -8.18 24.23
C ARG A 21 10.62 -8.99 23.03
N GLN A 22 9.41 -9.55 23.07
CA GLN A 22 8.79 -10.15 21.89
C GLN A 22 8.82 -9.12 20.75
N ARG A 23 9.56 -9.43 19.69
CA ARG A 23 9.63 -8.60 18.48
C ARG A 23 8.43 -8.90 17.59
N PRO A 24 8.00 -8.00 16.71
CA PRO A 24 6.92 -8.27 15.76
C PRO A 24 7.12 -9.54 14.89
N GLY A 25 8.33 -10.11 14.81
CA GLY A 25 8.62 -11.37 14.11
C GLY A 25 8.62 -12.62 14.98
N ASP A 26 8.52 -12.51 16.32
CA ASP A 26 8.56 -13.67 17.22
C ASP A 26 7.22 -14.41 17.32
N ALA A 27 6.12 -13.78 16.87
CA ALA A 27 4.82 -14.40 16.75
C ALA A 27 4.60 -14.90 15.32
N GLY A 28 4.99 -16.15 15.04
CA GLY A 28 4.47 -16.86 13.89
C GLY A 28 5.34 -16.98 12.65
N ALA A 29 6.52 -17.53 12.76
CA ALA A 29 7.19 -18.25 11.67
C ALA A 29 6.48 -19.59 11.32
N ARG A 30 5.20 -19.73 11.66
CA ARG A 30 4.40 -20.91 11.29
C ARG A 30 3.25 -20.43 10.44
N GLY A 31 3.18 -20.96 9.22
CA GLY A 31 2.07 -20.78 8.31
C GLY A 31 0.78 -21.43 8.83
N ASP A 32 0.38 -21.06 10.01
CA ASP A 32 -0.91 -21.39 10.57
C ASP A 32 -1.84 -20.19 10.35
N TRP A 33 -2.59 -20.27 9.27
CA TRP A 33 -3.70 -19.35 8.95
C TRP A 33 -4.87 -19.49 9.95
N GLY A 34 -4.72 -20.35 10.97
CA GLY A 34 -5.77 -20.86 11.85
C GLY A 34 -6.30 -19.90 12.91
N GLY A 35 -5.80 -18.68 13.00
CA GLY A 35 -6.24 -17.69 14.01
C GLY A 35 -6.80 -16.39 13.45
N ALA A 36 -6.70 -16.15 12.14
CA ALA A 36 -7.19 -14.92 11.53
C ALA A 36 -8.71 -14.84 11.50
N ALA A 37 -9.26 -13.64 11.71
CA ALA A 37 -10.71 -13.38 11.67
C ALA A 37 -11.35 -13.79 10.33
N ALA A 38 -10.61 -13.73 9.21
CA ALA A 38 -11.08 -14.14 7.89
C ALA A 38 -9.91 -14.48 6.96
N ASN A 39 -10.20 -15.23 5.89
CA ASN A 39 -9.22 -15.53 4.86
C ASN A 39 -9.10 -14.37 3.86
N ILE A 40 -8.34 -13.34 4.23
CA ILE A 40 -7.98 -12.24 3.35
C ILE A 40 -7.01 -12.75 2.29
N ILE A 41 -7.29 -12.49 1.00
CA ILE A 41 -6.48 -12.96 -0.11
C ILE A 41 -5.42 -11.92 -0.51
N ARG A 42 -5.82 -10.65 -0.65
CA ARG A 42 -4.98 -9.56 -1.16
C ARG A 42 -5.65 -8.20 -1.00
N ILE A 43 -4.89 -7.14 -1.23
CA ILE A 43 -5.49 -5.83 -1.52
C ILE A 43 -6.43 -5.94 -2.75
N GLY A 44 -7.60 -5.33 -2.68
CA GLY A 44 -8.64 -5.44 -3.71
C GLY A 44 -8.82 -4.17 -4.52
N HIS A 45 -9.07 -3.03 -3.86
CA HIS A 45 -9.27 -1.76 -4.53
C HIS A 45 -9.14 -0.56 -3.58
N GLY A 46 -9.03 0.64 -4.17
CA GLY A 46 -9.22 1.91 -3.49
C GLY A 46 -10.39 2.69 -4.08
N VAL A 47 -11.05 3.50 -3.25
CA VAL A 47 -12.04 4.50 -3.70
C VAL A 47 -11.52 5.87 -3.32
N PHE A 48 -11.24 6.68 -4.34
CA PHE A 48 -10.67 8.02 -4.21
C PHE A 48 -11.73 9.08 -4.53
N TYR A 49 -11.85 10.05 -3.68
CA TYR A 49 -12.57 11.28 -3.97
C TYR A 49 -11.70 12.21 -4.80
N VAL A 50 -12.22 12.66 -5.92
CA VAL A 50 -11.55 13.55 -6.87
C VAL A 50 -12.43 14.74 -7.23
N THR A 51 -11.83 15.87 -7.57
CA THR A 51 -12.55 17.11 -7.83
C THR A 51 -12.90 17.30 -9.31
N ASP A 52 -12.24 16.58 -10.21
CA ASP A 52 -12.45 16.66 -11.67
C ASP A 52 -12.20 15.30 -12.33
N LEU A 53 -13.28 14.62 -12.74
CA LEU A 53 -13.21 13.32 -13.39
C LEU A 53 -12.50 13.33 -14.74
N GLU A 54 -12.62 14.39 -15.52
CA GLU A 54 -12.01 14.48 -16.86
C GLU A 54 -10.49 14.63 -16.75
N ARG A 55 -10.00 15.47 -15.83
CA ARG A 55 -8.56 15.58 -15.55
C ARG A 55 -8.00 14.26 -15.02
N CYS A 56 -8.70 13.61 -14.12
CA CYS A 56 -8.30 12.31 -13.58
C CYS A 56 -8.35 11.22 -14.66
N LYS A 57 -9.36 11.21 -15.53
CA LYS A 57 -9.46 10.30 -16.67
C LYS A 57 -8.28 10.48 -17.63
N HIS A 58 -7.89 11.74 -17.92
CA HIS A 58 -6.68 12.00 -18.70
C HIS A 58 -5.45 11.36 -18.06
N PHE A 59 -5.21 11.60 -16.78
CA PHE A 59 -4.07 11.07 -16.06
C PHE A 59 -4.09 9.54 -15.99
N TYR A 60 -5.13 8.94 -15.41
CA TYR A 60 -5.18 7.51 -15.15
C TYR A 60 -5.38 6.64 -16.40
N VAL A 61 -6.18 7.11 -17.36
CA VAL A 61 -6.53 6.34 -18.56
C VAL A 61 -5.60 6.64 -19.73
N ASN A 62 -5.39 7.92 -20.07
CA ASN A 62 -4.64 8.27 -21.26
C ASN A 62 -3.13 8.16 -21.01
N LEU A 63 -2.63 8.66 -19.87
CA LEU A 63 -1.19 8.64 -19.55
C LEU A 63 -0.75 7.32 -18.90
N LEU A 64 -1.42 6.91 -17.83
CA LEU A 64 -1.02 5.72 -17.09
C LEU A 64 -1.57 4.41 -17.69
N GLY A 65 -2.65 4.48 -18.48
CA GLY A 65 -3.13 3.34 -19.27
C GLY A 65 -4.06 2.38 -18.51
N LEU A 66 -4.70 2.83 -17.43
CA LEU A 66 -5.78 2.06 -16.82
C LEU A 66 -6.98 1.97 -17.78
N ASN A 67 -7.71 0.87 -17.69
CA ASN A 67 -8.84 0.61 -18.56
C ASN A 67 -10.15 0.90 -17.83
N VAL A 68 -11.04 1.67 -18.46
CA VAL A 68 -12.38 1.97 -17.95
C VAL A 68 -13.25 0.71 -18.07
N LEU A 69 -13.86 0.29 -16.95
CA LEU A 69 -14.91 -0.73 -16.93
C LEU A 69 -16.30 -0.11 -16.86
N HIS A 70 -16.48 0.90 -16.01
CA HIS A 70 -17.72 1.65 -15.90
C HIS A 70 -17.41 3.15 -15.79
N GLU A 71 -18.31 3.95 -16.31
CA GLU A 71 -18.25 5.39 -16.28
C GLU A 71 -19.65 5.97 -16.09
N SER A 72 -19.75 6.99 -15.26
CA SER A 72 -20.94 7.78 -15.02
C SER A 72 -20.58 9.26 -14.86
N ALA A 73 -21.54 10.13 -14.76
CA ALA A 73 -21.31 11.56 -14.47
C ALA A 73 -20.62 11.80 -13.10
N ARG A 74 -20.59 10.81 -12.23
CA ARG A 74 -20.06 10.94 -10.87
C ARG A 74 -18.91 9.98 -10.52
N ALA A 75 -18.61 9.01 -11.37
CA ALA A 75 -17.56 8.03 -11.04
C ALA A 75 -16.97 7.36 -12.26
N LEU A 76 -15.68 6.99 -12.15
CA LEU A 76 -14.94 6.13 -13.06
C LEU A 76 -14.50 4.88 -12.31
N TYR A 77 -14.63 3.70 -12.92
CA TYR A 77 -14.19 2.41 -12.40
C TYR A 77 -13.10 1.87 -13.30
N LEU A 78 -11.90 1.76 -12.77
CA LEU A 78 -10.67 1.54 -13.53
C LEU A 78 -9.99 0.25 -13.10
N ARG A 79 -9.30 -0.39 -14.08
CA ARG A 79 -8.47 -1.57 -13.83
C ARG A 79 -7.15 -1.54 -14.58
N GLY A 80 -6.16 -2.22 -14.06
CA GLY A 80 -4.93 -2.55 -14.79
C GLY A 80 -5.13 -3.63 -15.86
N VAL A 81 -4.08 -3.90 -16.62
CA VAL A 81 -4.09 -4.89 -17.72
C VAL A 81 -4.31 -6.31 -17.20
N GLU A 82 -3.72 -6.65 -16.06
CA GLU A 82 -3.79 -7.95 -15.41
C GLU A 82 -5.06 -8.11 -14.54
N ASP A 83 -5.65 -7.02 -14.09
CA ASP A 83 -6.83 -7.06 -13.23
C ASP A 83 -8.06 -7.53 -14.00
N ARG A 84 -8.87 -8.42 -13.40
CA ARG A 84 -10.12 -8.92 -13.96
C ARG A 84 -11.37 -8.26 -13.36
N GLU A 85 -11.18 -7.29 -12.50
CA GLU A 85 -12.18 -6.50 -11.81
C GLU A 85 -11.65 -5.07 -11.68
N TRP A 86 -12.50 -4.09 -11.39
CA TRP A 86 -11.99 -2.76 -11.11
C TRP A 86 -11.21 -2.75 -9.79
N THR A 87 -10.13 -1.97 -9.77
CA THR A 87 -9.21 -1.86 -8.63
C THR A 87 -9.02 -0.42 -8.16
N LEU A 88 -9.54 0.53 -8.92
CA LEU A 88 -9.62 1.94 -8.53
C LEU A 88 -10.97 2.50 -8.93
N LYS A 89 -11.68 3.10 -7.99
CA LYS A 89 -12.83 3.96 -8.27
C LYS A 89 -12.44 5.40 -7.99
N LEU A 90 -12.69 6.26 -8.96
CA LEU A 90 -12.62 7.72 -8.78
C LEU A 90 -14.06 8.22 -8.63
N GLU A 91 -14.39 8.86 -7.52
CA GLU A 91 -15.73 9.37 -7.21
C GLU A 91 -15.67 10.89 -7.08
N LEU A 92 -16.51 11.59 -7.85
CA LEU A 92 -16.57 13.05 -7.84
C LEU A 92 -17.03 13.58 -6.48
N ALA A 93 -16.21 14.40 -5.85
CA ALA A 93 -16.48 15.03 -4.55
C ALA A 93 -16.00 16.48 -4.54
N PRO A 94 -16.48 17.32 -3.59
CA PRO A 94 -16.03 18.71 -3.46
C PRO A 94 -14.56 18.85 -3.06
N GLU A 95 -14.02 17.87 -2.32
CA GLU A 95 -12.67 17.85 -1.80
C GLU A 95 -12.03 16.46 -2.05
N PRO A 96 -10.71 16.42 -2.33
CA PRO A 96 -10.01 15.16 -2.54
C PRO A 96 -9.78 14.40 -1.23
N GLY A 97 -9.79 13.07 -1.31
CA GLY A 97 -9.54 12.19 -0.17
C GLY A 97 -9.76 10.73 -0.52
N ILE A 98 -9.78 9.89 0.47
CA ILE A 98 -9.94 8.45 0.32
C ILE A 98 -11.18 7.99 1.08
N LYS A 99 -12.14 7.39 0.37
CA LYS A 99 -13.35 6.84 0.97
C LYS A 99 -13.07 5.57 1.74
N HIS A 100 -12.37 4.63 1.12
CA HIS A 100 -11.89 3.40 1.77
C HIS A 100 -10.85 2.68 0.94
N LEU A 101 -10.15 1.76 1.60
CA LEU A 101 -9.20 0.80 1.04
C LEU A 101 -9.76 -0.60 1.25
N ALA A 102 -9.81 -1.44 0.22
CA ALA A 102 -10.54 -2.69 0.30
C ALA A 102 -9.65 -3.92 0.12
N TYR A 103 -9.94 -4.96 0.87
CA TYR A 103 -9.33 -6.28 0.76
C TYR A 103 -10.34 -7.28 0.20
N ARG A 104 -9.86 -8.18 -0.65
CA ARG A 104 -10.63 -9.31 -1.09
C ARG A 104 -10.47 -10.46 -0.10
N VAL A 105 -11.59 -11.07 0.30
CA VAL A 105 -11.64 -12.31 1.09
C VAL A 105 -12.02 -13.50 0.19
N ALA A 106 -11.82 -14.72 0.69
CA ALA A 106 -12.01 -15.93 -0.11
C ALA A 106 -13.49 -16.21 -0.41
N THR A 107 -14.36 -16.03 0.59
CA THR A 107 -15.77 -16.44 0.53
C THR A 107 -16.69 -15.45 1.26
N ASP A 108 -18.00 -15.56 1.00
CA ASP A 108 -19.01 -14.82 1.78
C ASP A 108 -19.01 -15.21 3.27
N ALA A 109 -18.64 -16.45 3.60
CA ALA A 109 -18.50 -16.86 4.99
C ALA A 109 -17.40 -16.09 5.73
N ASP A 110 -16.33 -15.67 5.04
CA ASP A 110 -15.31 -14.80 5.62
C ASP A 110 -15.85 -13.40 5.92
N LEU A 111 -16.81 -12.90 5.13
CA LEU A 111 -17.47 -11.62 5.41
C LEU A 111 -18.33 -11.70 6.69
N GLU A 112 -19.08 -12.79 6.85
CA GLU A 112 -19.86 -13.02 8.08
C GLU A 112 -18.96 -13.19 9.31
N ALA A 113 -17.81 -13.85 9.15
CA ALA A 113 -16.82 -13.97 10.21
C ALA A 113 -16.24 -12.60 10.60
N LEU A 114 -15.99 -11.71 9.63
CA LEU A 114 -15.56 -10.32 9.89
C LEU A 114 -16.64 -9.49 10.60
N VAL A 115 -17.93 -9.74 10.33
CA VAL A 115 -19.03 -9.10 11.10
C VAL A 115 -18.97 -9.53 12.54
N ALA A 116 -18.92 -10.85 12.82
CA ALA A 116 -18.82 -11.37 14.18
C ALA A 116 -17.56 -10.85 14.91
N PHE A 117 -16.45 -10.77 14.19
CA PHE A 117 -15.21 -10.17 14.69
C PHE A 117 -15.40 -8.70 15.05
N ALA A 118 -15.98 -7.89 14.15
CA ALA A 118 -16.23 -6.47 14.38
C ALA A 118 -17.14 -6.25 15.62
N GLU A 119 -18.19 -7.07 15.77
CA GLU A 119 -19.07 -7.04 16.95
C GLU A 119 -18.30 -7.35 18.23
N THR A 120 -17.44 -8.38 18.21
CA THR A 120 -16.63 -8.79 19.37
C THR A 120 -15.62 -7.71 19.75
N GLN A 121 -15.03 -7.03 18.79
CA GLN A 121 -14.04 -5.96 19.00
C GLN A 121 -14.69 -4.58 19.20
N GLY A 122 -16.02 -4.46 19.05
CA GLY A 122 -16.74 -3.19 19.12
C GLY A 122 -16.39 -2.22 17.98
N LEU A 123 -16.00 -2.73 16.82
CA LEU A 123 -15.64 -1.93 15.66
C LEU A 123 -16.90 -1.52 14.88
N PRO A 124 -17.01 -0.28 14.39
CA PRO A 124 -18.13 0.12 13.58
C PRO A 124 -18.08 -0.56 12.22
N TYR A 125 -19.21 -1.12 11.77
CA TYR A 125 -19.33 -1.74 10.46
C TYR A 125 -20.69 -1.45 9.83
N ARG A 126 -20.76 -1.60 8.49
CA ARG A 126 -22.02 -1.56 7.72
C ARG A 126 -21.86 -2.32 6.40
N TRP A 127 -22.98 -2.82 5.91
CA TRP A 127 -23.06 -3.37 4.56
C TRP A 127 -23.31 -2.27 3.55
N GLU A 128 -22.60 -2.35 2.44
CA GLU A 128 -22.76 -1.48 1.28
C GLU A 128 -22.91 -2.34 0.01
N THR A 129 -23.44 -1.75 -1.05
CA THR A 129 -23.45 -2.32 -2.39
C THR A 129 -22.68 -1.39 -3.30
N GLU A 130 -21.82 -1.97 -4.14
CA GLU A 130 -21.04 -1.22 -5.12
C GLU A 130 -21.18 -1.88 -6.50
N VAL A 131 -20.90 -1.14 -7.56
CA VAL A 131 -20.90 -1.70 -8.92
C VAL A 131 -20.02 -2.95 -8.96
N ASP A 132 -20.55 -4.03 -9.52
CA ASP A 132 -19.92 -5.34 -9.59
C ASP A 132 -19.69 -6.07 -8.24
N ARG A 133 -20.06 -5.46 -7.11
CA ARG A 133 -19.89 -6.01 -5.76
C ARG A 133 -21.18 -5.86 -4.97
N PRO A 134 -22.04 -6.90 -5.02
CA PRO A 134 -23.34 -6.85 -4.35
C PRO A 134 -23.24 -6.82 -2.82
N LYS A 135 -22.14 -7.36 -2.28
CA LYS A 135 -21.83 -7.34 -0.85
C LYS A 135 -20.46 -6.71 -0.63
N LEU A 136 -20.44 -5.59 0.04
CA LEU A 136 -19.24 -4.89 0.50
C LEU A 136 -19.41 -4.60 1.99
N LEU A 137 -18.59 -5.22 2.83
CA LEU A 137 -18.55 -4.94 4.26
C LEU A 137 -17.58 -3.77 4.48
N ARG A 138 -18.11 -2.60 4.85
CA ARG A 138 -17.34 -1.44 5.28
C ARG A 138 -17.10 -1.49 6.77
N LEU A 139 -15.88 -1.27 7.21
CA LEU A 139 -15.44 -1.31 8.60
C LEU A 139 -14.44 -0.20 8.85
N GLN A 140 -14.34 0.29 10.07
CA GLN A 140 -13.24 1.14 10.52
C GLN A 140 -12.37 0.34 11.49
N ASP A 141 -11.08 0.26 11.21
CA ASP A 141 -10.16 -0.45 12.09
C ASP A 141 -9.90 0.34 13.40
N PRO A 142 -9.26 -0.26 14.43
CA PRO A 142 -9.00 0.43 15.71
C PRO A 142 -8.07 1.66 15.59
N PHE A 143 -7.51 1.90 14.43
CA PHE A 143 -6.60 3.01 14.11
C PHE A 143 -7.25 4.05 13.20
N ASP A 144 -8.58 4.00 13.12
CA ASP A 144 -9.41 4.88 12.31
C ASP A 144 -9.19 4.78 10.79
N THR A 145 -8.57 3.68 10.29
CA THR A 145 -8.45 3.46 8.85
C THR A 145 -9.74 2.89 8.28
N PRO A 146 -10.36 3.53 7.27
CA PRO A 146 -11.56 3.02 6.62
C PRO A 146 -11.21 1.86 5.70
N VAL A 147 -11.52 0.63 6.12
CA VAL A 147 -11.29 -0.58 5.36
C VAL A 147 -12.61 -1.19 4.87
N ALA A 148 -12.55 -1.90 3.74
CA ALA A 148 -13.69 -2.62 3.23
C ALA A 148 -13.29 -4.04 2.82
N PHE A 149 -14.26 -4.96 2.80
CA PHE A 149 -14.03 -6.34 2.45
C PHE A 149 -15.11 -6.81 1.48
N TYR A 150 -14.71 -7.63 0.50
CA TYR A 150 -15.64 -8.26 -0.45
C TYR A 150 -15.13 -9.64 -0.86
N ALA A 151 -16.04 -10.57 -1.13
CA ALA A 151 -15.72 -11.88 -1.64
C ALA A 151 -15.94 -11.97 -3.15
N GLU A 152 -17.09 -11.51 -3.60
CA GLU A 152 -17.51 -11.60 -4.99
C GLU A 152 -17.35 -10.27 -5.72
N SER A 153 -16.96 -10.36 -6.99
CA SER A 153 -16.94 -9.24 -7.94
C SER A 153 -17.12 -9.79 -9.36
N GLN A 154 -17.85 -9.08 -10.20
CA GLN A 154 -17.94 -9.38 -11.63
C GLN A 154 -16.53 -9.51 -12.24
N LYS A 155 -16.32 -10.57 -13.01
CA LYS A 155 -15.03 -10.81 -13.67
C LYS A 155 -15.08 -10.48 -15.16
N TYR A 156 -14.11 -9.71 -15.60
CA TYR A 156 -13.93 -9.32 -16.99
C TYR A 156 -12.84 -10.12 -17.67
N SER A 157 -12.85 -10.15 -18.98
CA SER A 157 -11.82 -10.88 -19.74
C SER A 157 -10.43 -10.30 -19.53
N TRP A 158 -9.41 -11.16 -19.52
CA TRP A 158 -7.99 -10.77 -19.48
C TRP A 158 -7.61 -9.81 -20.59
N LEU A 159 -6.70 -8.90 -20.31
CA LEU A 159 -6.07 -8.02 -21.29
C LEU A 159 -4.60 -8.39 -21.56
N LEU A 160 -4.01 -9.32 -20.82
CA LEU A 160 -2.59 -9.68 -20.88
C LEU A 160 -2.09 -9.92 -22.31
N GLN A 161 -2.77 -10.77 -23.10
CA GLN A 161 -2.37 -11.07 -24.49
C GLN A 161 -3.00 -10.13 -25.53
N LYS A 162 -3.72 -9.10 -25.09
CA LYS A 162 -4.39 -8.14 -25.95
C LYS A 162 -3.56 -6.86 -26.09
N TYR A 163 -2.30 -6.98 -26.45
CA TYR A 163 -1.33 -5.87 -26.53
C TYR A 163 -1.82 -4.67 -27.35
N HIS A 164 -2.65 -4.92 -28.40
CA HIS A 164 -3.29 -3.87 -29.19
C HIS A 164 -4.27 -3.00 -28.42
N ARG A 165 -4.63 -3.39 -27.20
CA ARG A 165 -5.51 -2.65 -26.29
C ARG A 165 -4.75 -1.97 -25.14
N HIS A 166 -3.46 -2.23 -25.00
CA HIS A 166 -2.65 -1.56 -23.98
C HIS A 166 -2.39 -0.12 -24.41
N ARG A 167 -2.51 0.80 -23.47
CA ARG A 167 -2.36 2.24 -23.68
C ARG A 167 -1.44 2.84 -22.63
N GLY A 168 -0.95 4.06 -22.87
CA GLY A 168 -0.14 4.82 -21.94
C GLY A 168 1.03 4.02 -21.38
N ALA A 169 1.27 4.12 -20.10
CA ALA A 169 2.30 3.37 -19.38
C ALA A 169 1.97 1.88 -19.18
N GLY A 170 0.68 1.49 -19.31
CA GLY A 170 0.25 0.10 -19.28
C GLY A 170 0.34 -0.55 -17.89
N LEU A 171 -0.20 0.11 -16.87
CA LEU A 171 -0.26 -0.42 -15.51
C LEU A 171 -0.85 -1.82 -15.47
N GLN A 172 -0.17 -2.77 -14.77
CA GLN A 172 -0.55 -4.18 -14.82
C GLN A 172 -1.66 -4.52 -13.83
N ARG A 173 -1.42 -4.33 -12.54
CA ARG A 173 -2.37 -4.66 -11.46
C ARG A 173 -2.14 -3.76 -10.25
N ILE A 174 -3.16 -3.65 -9.40
CA ILE A 174 -2.97 -3.13 -8.05
C ILE A 174 -1.92 -3.98 -7.32
N ASP A 175 -1.00 -3.32 -6.64
CA ASP A 175 0.05 -4.01 -5.91
C ASP A 175 -0.12 -3.88 -4.40
N HIS A 176 0.03 -2.70 -3.87
CA HIS A 176 -0.03 -2.45 -2.43
C HIS A 176 -0.55 -1.05 -2.11
N ILE A 177 -0.74 -0.82 -0.82
CA ILE A 177 -1.04 0.49 -0.25
C ILE A 177 -0.05 0.81 0.87
N ASN A 178 0.19 2.09 1.11
CA ASN A 178 0.93 2.55 2.27
C ASN A 178 0.06 3.50 3.09
N VAL A 179 -0.12 3.19 4.37
CA VAL A 179 -0.82 4.04 5.34
C VAL A 179 0.20 4.70 6.27
N MET A 180 0.16 6.01 6.34
CA MET A 180 0.89 6.79 7.32
C MET A 180 0.11 6.78 8.65
N THR A 181 0.75 6.37 9.73
CA THR A 181 0.11 6.24 11.05
C THR A 181 1.08 6.63 12.18
N PRO A 182 0.59 7.25 13.27
CA PRO A 182 1.41 7.48 14.46
C PRO A 182 1.66 6.21 15.29
N GLN A 183 0.96 5.10 15.00
CA GLN A 183 0.93 3.87 15.80
C GLN A 183 1.40 2.65 14.99
N VAL A 184 2.54 2.76 14.30
CA VAL A 184 3.04 1.71 13.38
C VAL A 184 3.11 0.34 14.04
N GLU A 185 3.73 0.22 15.21
CA GLU A 185 3.91 -1.07 15.88
C GLU A 185 2.58 -1.70 16.30
N ALA A 186 1.69 -0.92 16.91
CA ALA A 186 0.38 -1.40 17.36
C ALA A 186 -0.48 -1.85 16.18
N MET A 187 -0.52 -1.04 15.11
CA MET A 187 -1.27 -1.36 13.89
C MET A 187 -0.69 -2.59 13.19
N THR A 188 0.64 -2.71 13.09
CA THR A 188 1.29 -3.90 12.53
C THR A 188 0.89 -5.16 13.29
N ARG A 189 0.98 -5.15 14.62
CA ARG A 189 0.58 -6.29 15.45
C ARG A 189 -0.87 -6.67 15.25
N TRP A 190 -1.77 -5.70 15.28
CA TRP A 190 -3.20 -5.96 15.10
C TRP A 190 -3.50 -6.61 13.75
N TYR A 191 -2.92 -6.10 12.64
CA TYR A 191 -3.09 -6.72 11.31
C TYR A 191 -2.51 -8.12 11.24
N MET A 192 -1.41 -8.39 11.95
CA MET A 192 -0.81 -9.73 12.02
C MET A 192 -1.64 -10.68 12.88
N ASP A 193 -1.98 -10.27 14.09
CA ASP A 193 -2.60 -11.14 15.09
C ASP A 193 -4.08 -11.42 14.77
N GLU A 194 -4.82 -10.39 14.32
CA GLU A 194 -6.26 -10.48 14.08
C GLU A 194 -6.62 -10.80 12.62
N LEU A 195 -5.89 -10.26 11.66
CA LEU A 195 -6.18 -10.42 10.22
C LEU A 195 -5.21 -11.36 9.49
N GLY A 196 -4.25 -11.94 10.20
CA GLY A 196 -3.34 -12.97 9.71
C GLY A 196 -2.36 -12.47 8.64
N PHE A 197 -1.98 -11.19 8.66
CA PHE A 197 -0.89 -10.70 7.82
C PHE A 197 0.44 -11.23 8.30
N ARG A 198 1.41 -11.35 7.40
CA ARG A 198 2.79 -11.75 7.70
C ARG A 198 3.72 -10.58 7.49
N LEU A 199 4.66 -10.39 8.44
CA LEU A 199 5.70 -9.36 8.32
C LEU A 199 6.77 -9.81 7.33
N SER A 200 7.11 -8.95 6.37
CA SER A 200 8.21 -9.17 5.42
C SER A 200 9.43 -8.32 5.73
N GLU A 201 9.21 -7.05 6.03
CA GLU A 201 10.29 -6.12 6.40
C GLU A 201 9.83 -5.15 7.47
N TYR A 202 10.78 -4.61 8.23
CA TYR A 202 10.51 -3.52 9.17
C TYR A 202 11.72 -2.62 9.36
N THR A 203 11.46 -1.41 9.80
CA THR A 203 12.48 -0.41 10.14
C THR A 203 12.37 -0.09 11.62
N GLU A 204 13.49 -0.14 12.34
CA GLU A 204 13.57 0.28 13.73
C GLU A 204 14.71 1.27 13.99
N ASP A 205 14.58 2.05 15.06
CA ASP A 205 15.61 2.94 15.54
C ASP A 205 16.52 2.27 16.59
N ASP A 206 17.48 3.03 17.15
CA ASP A 206 18.41 2.54 18.18
C ASP A 206 17.72 2.06 19.47
N ALA A 207 16.51 2.55 19.74
CA ALA A 207 15.72 2.15 20.90
C ALA A 207 14.83 0.93 20.60
N GLY A 208 14.86 0.40 19.37
CA GLY A 208 14.03 -0.72 18.91
C GLY A 208 12.57 -0.32 18.65
N ARG A 209 12.26 0.96 18.46
CA ARG A 209 10.91 1.43 18.12
C ARG A 209 10.68 1.28 16.62
N ILE A 210 9.54 0.75 16.24
CA ILE A 210 9.20 0.47 14.84
C ILE A 210 8.71 1.74 14.15
N TRP A 211 9.42 2.14 13.09
CA TRP A 211 9.14 3.31 12.27
C TRP A 211 8.37 3.00 10.99
N ALA A 212 8.52 1.80 10.49
CA ALA A 212 7.80 1.32 9.32
C ALA A 212 7.74 -0.20 9.32
N ALA A 213 6.70 -0.77 8.73
CA ALA A 213 6.53 -2.21 8.58
C ALA A 213 5.85 -2.51 7.24
N TRP A 214 6.26 -3.59 6.60
CA TRP A 214 5.69 -4.11 5.36
C TRP A 214 5.09 -5.48 5.64
N ILE A 215 3.79 -5.61 5.45
CA ILE A 215 3.02 -6.82 5.78
C ILE A 215 2.22 -7.31 4.57
N GLN A 216 2.09 -8.62 4.44
CA GLN A 216 1.55 -9.25 3.24
C GLN A 216 0.60 -10.41 3.53
N ARG A 217 -0.24 -10.73 2.54
CA ARG A 217 -1.13 -11.90 2.48
C ARG A 217 -0.82 -12.83 1.32
N ARG A 218 -0.37 -12.31 0.18
CA ARG A 218 -0.22 -13.05 -1.09
C ARG A 218 1.17 -13.56 -1.40
N GLY A 219 2.14 -13.41 -0.48
CA GLY A 219 3.51 -13.89 -0.67
C GLY A 219 4.43 -12.98 -1.50
N GLY A 220 4.00 -11.78 -1.88
CA GLY A 220 4.88 -10.67 -2.28
C GLY A 220 5.48 -10.00 -1.06
N VAL A 221 6.20 -8.89 -1.24
CA VAL A 221 6.78 -8.18 -0.09
C VAL A 221 5.70 -7.58 0.79
N HIS A 222 4.68 -6.96 0.22
CA HIS A 222 3.59 -6.41 1.01
C HIS A 222 2.30 -6.21 0.21
N ASP A 223 1.17 -6.27 0.90
CA ASP A 223 -0.12 -5.72 0.49
C ASP A 223 -0.37 -4.39 1.20
N LEU A 224 0.19 -4.24 2.42
CA LEU A 224 0.09 -3.05 3.24
C LEU A 224 1.46 -2.68 3.80
N ALA A 225 1.88 -1.45 3.58
CA ALA A 225 2.97 -0.82 4.30
C ALA A 225 2.41 0.18 5.32
N LEU A 226 3.03 0.23 6.49
CA LEU A 226 2.73 1.17 7.55
C LEU A 226 3.97 2.03 7.80
N THR A 227 3.82 3.34 7.71
CA THR A 227 4.93 4.29 7.90
C THR A 227 4.61 5.32 8.97
N ASN A 228 5.61 5.66 9.77
CA ASN A 228 5.45 6.64 10.84
C ASN A 228 5.18 8.04 10.29
N GLY A 229 4.20 8.72 10.87
CA GLY A 229 3.85 10.10 10.55
C GLY A 229 2.51 10.51 11.14
N THR A 230 2.12 11.75 10.89
CA THR A 230 0.79 12.27 11.23
C THR A 230 -0.27 11.49 10.45
N GLY A 231 -1.26 10.92 11.15
CA GLY A 231 -2.23 10.05 10.50
C GLY A 231 -3.43 9.67 11.37
N PRO A 232 -4.24 8.70 10.93
CA PRO A 232 -4.02 7.89 9.72
C PRO A 232 -4.30 8.65 8.42
N ARG A 233 -3.47 8.40 7.38
CA ARG A 233 -3.62 8.97 6.03
C ARG A 233 -3.13 7.97 4.99
N LEU A 234 -3.66 7.99 3.77
CA LEU A 234 -3.08 7.22 2.68
C LEU A 234 -1.83 7.93 2.15
N HIS A 235 -0.66 7.29 2.34
CA HIS A 235 0.59 7.80 1.81
C HIS A 235 0.68 7.58 0.30
N HIS A 236 0.45 6.35 -0.17
CA HIS A 236 0.38 6.02 -1.60
C HIS A 236 -0.43 4.76 -1.88
N PHE A 237 -0.81 4.65 -3.15
CA PHE A 237 -1.48 3.50 -3.75
C PHE A 237 -0.64 3.04 -4.94
N ALA A 238 -0.27 1.75 -4.98
CA ALA A 238 0.74 1.28 -5.90
C ALA A 238 0.19 0.33 -6.97
N TYR A 239 0.77 0.46 -8.17
CA TYR A 239 0.54 -0.43 -9.29
C TYR A 239 1.83 -1.15 -9.68
N TRP A 240 1.73 -2.45 -9.88
CA TRP A 240 2.79 -3.28 -10.44
C TRP A 240 3.04 -2.94 -11.91
N MET A 241 4.32 -2.85 -12.27
CA MET A 241 4.80 -2.70 -13.64
C MET A 241 5.61 -3.94 -14.05
N PRO A 242 5.60 -4.33 -15.34
CA PRO A 242 6.25 -5.57 -15.77
C PRO A 242 7.79 -5.54 -15.61
N ASP A 243 8.40 -4.35 -15.76
CA ASP A 243 9.84 -4.16 -15.67
C ASP A 243 10.22 -2.69 -15.42
N ALA A 244 11.51 -2.44 -15.18
CA ALA A 244 12.04 -1.09 -14.94
C ALA A 244 11.92 -0.17 -16.17
N MET A 245 12.01 -0.71 -17.39
CA MET A 245 11.88 0.10 -18.61
C MET A 245 10.47 0.62 -18.80
N SER A 246 9.46 -0.13 -18.34
CA SER A 246 8.07 0.32 -18.33
C SER A 246 7.85 1.51 -17.39
N ILE A 247 8.57 1.56 -16.26
CA ILE A 247 8.56 2.71 -15.36
C ILE A 247 9.25 3.92 -16.00
N ILE A 248 10.39 3.73 -16.66
CA ILE A 248 11.08 4.80 -17.41
C ILE A 248 10.16 5.33 -18.52
N ARG A 249 9.50 4.43 -19.26
CA ARG A 249 8.53 4.80 -20.30
C ARG A 249 7.36 5.63 -19.72
N ALA A 250 6.90 5.34 -18.52
CA ALA A 250 5.87 6.16 -17.86
C ALA A 250 6.35 7.60 -17.66
N CYS A 251 7.62 7.78 -17.27
CA CYS A 251 8.22 9.12 -17.16
C CYS A 251 8.30 9.83 -18.52
N ASP A 252 8.69 9.10 -19.61
CA ASP A 252 8.73 9.66 -20.95
C ASP A 252 7.33 10.10 -21.43
N ILE A 253 6.30 9.32 -21.11
CA ILE A 253 4.90 9.65 -21.47
C ILE A 253 4.46 10.92 -20.75
N LEU A 254 4.71 11.05 -19.42
CA LEU A 254 4.38 12.24 -18.66
C LEU A 254 5.14 13.47 -19.18
N ALA A 255 6.43 13.33 -19.45
CA ALA A 255 7.23 14.42 -19.99
C ALA A 255 6.79 14.83 -21.39
N GLY A 256 6.48 13.87 -22.27
CA GLY A 256 5.93 14.12 -23.60
C GLY A 256 4.57 14.79 -23.61
N ALA A 257 3.77 14.57 -22.55
CA ALA A 257 2.50 15.25 -22.32
C ALA A 257 2.65 16.63 -21.62
N LEU A 258 3.87 17.07 -21.33
CA LEU A 258 4.18 18.30 -20.59
C LEU A 258 3.67 18.25 -19.12
N GLU A 259 3.64 17.04 -18.53
CA GLU A 259 3.21 16.78 -17.15
C GLU A 259 4.33 16.17 -16.29
N SER A 260 5.60 16.48 -16.58
CA SER A 260 6.75 15.98 -15.82
C SER A 260 6.76 16.44 -14.35
N GLU A 261 6.08 17.51 -14.02
CA GLU A 261 5.89 17.99 -12.64
C GLU A 261 5.07 17.01 -11.77
N LYS A 262 4.34 16.09 -12.39
CA LYS A 262 3.65 15.00 -11.69
C LYS A 262 4.60 13.95 -11.12
N ILE A 263 5.87 13.91 -11.57
CA ILE A 263 6.88 13.03 -11.03
C ILE A 263 7.41 13.63 -9.73
N GLU A 264 6.93 13.12 -8.59
CA GLU A 264 7.34 13.60 -7.27
C GLU A 264 8.71 13.06 -6.86
N ARG A 265 8.97 11.76 -7.16
CA ARG A 265 10.19 11.09 -6.71
C ARG A 265 10.54 9.91 -7.60
N GLY A 266 11.81 9.77 -7.94
CA GLY A 266 12.31 8.67 -8.79
C GLY A 266 12.46 9.10 -10.25
N PRO A 267 12.71 8.15 -11.16
CA PRO A 267 12.94 6.72 -10.93
C PRO A 267 14.11 6.44 -9.99
N GLY A 268 14.02 5.34 -9.25
CA GLY A 268 15.07 4.95 -8.32
C GLY A 268 14.92 3.51 -7.82
N ARG A 269 15.87 3.12 -6.96
CA ARG A 269 15.88 1.80 -6.31
C ARG A 269 15.77 1.96 -4.80
N HIS A 270 14.82 1.27 -4.19
CA HIS A 270 14.76 1.07 -2.76
C HIS A 270 15.73 -0.02 -2.29
N GLY A 271 16.24 0.09 -1.07
CA GLY A 271 16.80 -1.06 -0.35
C GLY A 271 15.66 -1.92 0.18
N VAL A 272 14.70 -1.29 0.88
CA VAL A 272 13.45 -1.97 1.30
C VAL A 272 12.74 -2.50 0.05
N SER A 273 12.14 -3.68 0.16
CA SER A 273 11.46 -4.37 -0.93
C SER A 273 12.28 -4.64 -2.18
N ASN A 274 13.53 -4.19 -2.26
CA ASN A 274 14.35 -4.26 -3.47
C ASN A 274 13.69 -3.62 -4.71
N ALA A 275 12.69 -2.76 -4.53
CA ALA A 275 11.88 -2.28 -5.62
C ALA A 275 12.56 -1.21 -6.49
N PHE A 276 12.32 -1.29 -7.79
CA PHE A 276 12.49 -0.17 -8.70
C PHE A 276 11.17 0.61 -8.76
N PHE A 277 11.20 1.92 -8.62
CA PHE A 277 10.01 2.73 -8.38
C PHE A 277 10.03 4.09 -9.07
N VAL A 278 8.85 4.66 -9.24
CA VAL A 278 8.59 6.10 -9.40
C VAL A 278 7.29 6.47 -8.68
N TYR A 279 7.30 7.61 -8.01
CA TYR A 279 6.11 8.18 -7.36
C TYR A 279 5.60 9.36 -8.14
N LEU A 280 4.30 9.36 -8.37
CA LEU A 280 3.58 10.35 -9.14
C LEU A 280 2.52 11.03 -8.26
N ARG A 281 2.16 12.28 -8.60
CA ARG A 281 0.97 12.94 -8.06
C ARG A 281 -0.11 12.98 -9.12
N ASP A 282 -1.29 12.49 -8.78
CA ASP A 282 -2.45 12.66 -9.63
C ASP A 282 -2.94 14.12 -9.64
N PRO A 283 -3.95 14.49 -10.45
CA PRO A 283 -4.45 15.85 -10.51
C PRO A 283 -4.95 16.47 -9.19
N ASP A 284 -5.37 15.63 -8.24
CA ASP A 284 -5.85 16.02 -6.91
C ASP A 284 -4.81 15.83 -5.79
N GLY A 285 -3.58 15.44 -6.16
CA GLY A 285 -2.46 15.30 -5.24
C GLY A 285 -2.34 13.94 -4.56
N HIS A 286 -3.18 12.94 -4.91
CA HIS A 286 -2.99 11.58 -4.43
C HIS A 286 -1.69 11.00 -4.98
N ARG A 287 -0.94 10.31 -4.12
CA ARG A 287 0.34 9.72 -4.51
C ARG A 287 0.13 8.31 -5.07
N ILE A 288 0.59 8.11 -6.30
CA ILE A 288 0.57 6.82 -7.01
C ILE A 288 2.00 6.34 -7.18
N GLU A 289 2.26 5.10 -6.81
CA GLU A 289 3.54 4.44 -7.06
C GLU A 289 3.45 3.50 -8.25
N LEU A 290 4.42 3.59 -9.15
CA LEU A 290 4.70 2.54 -10.13
C LEU A 290 5.89 1.74 -9.63
N TYR A 291 5.72 0.41 -9.51
CA TYR A 291 6.54 -0.45 -8.69
C TYR A 291 6.88 -1.76 -9.41
N THR A 292 8.12 -2.24 -9.28
CA THR A 292 8.54 -3.52 -9.85
C THR A 292 9.80 -4.07 -9.18
N SER A 293 10.15 -5.31 -9.48
CA SER A 293 11.41 -5.96 -9.06
C SER A 293 11.51 -6.27 -7.56
N ASP A 294 10.39 -6.44 -6.87
CA ASP A 294 10.37 -6.98 -5.51
C ASP A 294 10.69 -8.49 -5.51
N TYR A 295 10.71 -9.08 -4.33
CA TYR A 295 10.95 -10.50 -4.11
C TYR A 295 9.72 -11.20 -3.50
N ILE A 296 9.74 -12.52 -3.48
CA ILE A 296 8.66 -13.33 -2.89
C ILE A 296 9.02 -13.76 -1.46
N THR A 297 7.99 -13.93 -0.63
CA THR A 297 8.07 -14.29 0.79
C THR A 297 7.22 -15.52 1.12
N VAL A 298 7.03 -16.41 0.13
CA VAL A 298 6.12 -17.57 0.23
C VAL A 298 6.67 -18.67 1.12
N ASP A 299 7.99 -18.73 1.31
CA ASP A 299 8.61 -19.79 2.10
C ASP A 299 8.16 -19.71 3.57
N PRO A 300 7.81 -20.84 4.19
CA PRO A 300 7.33 -20.86 5.58
C PRO A 300 8.39 -20.48 6.61
N ASP A 301 9.67 -20.57 6.25
CA ASP A 301 10.84 -20.20 7.05
C ASP A 301 11.41 -18.82 6.68
N PHE A 302 10.68 -18.03 5.89
CA PHE A 302 11.07 -16.66 5.58
C PHE A 302 11.13 -15.82 6.87
N GLU A 303 12.31 -15.25 7.14
CA GLU A 303 12.54 -14.34 8.27
C GLU A 303 12.41 -12.87 7.82
N PRO A 304 11.66 -12.02 8.57
CA PRO A 304 11.51 -10.62 8.24
C PRO A 304 12.84 -9.87 8.17
N ILE A 305 13.03 -9.09 7.09
CA ILE A 305 14.23 -8.28 6.91
C ILE A 305 14.16 -7.05 7.80
N ARG A 306 15.18 -6.91 8.65
CA ARG A 306 15.33 -5.77 9.53
C ARG A 306 16.18 -4.68 8.90
N TRP A 307 15.67 -3.45 8.91
CA TRP A 307 16.40 -2.24 8.53
C TRP A 307 16.61 -1.33 9.73
N HIS A 308 17.79 -0.75 9.83
CA HIS A 308 18.02 0.34 10.76
C HIS A 308 17.50 1.66 10.17
N LEU A 309 16.84 2.51 10.98
CA LEU A 309 16.24 3.77 10.53
C LEU A 309 17.24 4.67 9.77
N ASN A 310 18.49 4.70 10.23
CA ASN A 310 19.55 5.52 9.65
C ASN A 310 20.42 4.78 8.62
N ASP A 311 20.04 3.59 8.15
CA ASP A 311 20.75 2.95 7.02
C ASP A 311 20.47 3.76 5.74
N PRO A 312 21.50 4.38 5.12
CA PRO A 312 21.31 5.23 3.96
C PRO A 312 20.78 4.49 2.72
N ARG A 313 20.96 3.16 2.69
CA ARG A 313 20.51 2.31 1.58
C ARG A 313 19.02 1.98 1.66
N ARG A 314 18.44 2.05 2.85
CA ARG A 314 17.08 1.58 3.15
C ARG A 314 16.04 2.20 2.21
N GLN A 315 15.93 3.51 2.22
CA GLN A 315 14.88 4.22 1.51
C GLN A 315 15.26 4.53 0.06
N THR A 316 16.53 4.80 -0.20
CA THR A 316 17.07 5.08 -1.54
C THR A 316 18.42 4.41 -1.67
N LEU A 317 18.46 3.23 -2.28
CA LEU A 317 19.72 2.55 -2.60
C LEU A 317 20.49 3.36 -3.64
N TRP A 318 19.79 3.87 -4.65
CA TRP A 318 20.27 4.87 -5.61
C TRP A 318 19.09 5.62 -6.24
N GLY A 319 19.35 6.83 -6.76
CA GLY A 319 18.38 7.73 -7.35
C GLY A 319 18.32 9.07 -6.62
N ALA A 320 17.31 9.88 -6.93
CA ALA A 320 17.11 11.16 -6.27
C ALA A 320 16.80 11.00 -4.77
N LYS A 321 17.24 11.95 -3.98
CA LYS A 321 16.92 12.01 -2.56
C LYS A 321 15.41 12.11 -2.36
N THR A 322 14.96 11.67 -1.18
CA THR A 322 13.54 11.73 -0.81
C THR A 322 13.13 13.18 -0.55
N PRO A 323 12.12 13.71 -1.25
CA PRO A 323 11.66 15.08 -1.03
C PRO A 323 10.95 15.20 0.33
N ARG A 324 10.85 16.41 0.85
CA ARG A 324 10.19 16.69 2.12
C ARG A 324 8.70 16.36 2.10
N SER A 325 8.03 16.61 0.98
CA SER A 325 6.62 16.25 0.74
C SER A 325 6.32 14.78 1.01
N TRP A 326 7.29 13.90 0.80
CA TRP A 326 7.20 12.47 1.10
C TRP A 326 6.81 12.17 2.55
N PHE A 327 7.29 12.96 3.51
CA PHE A 327 7.05 12.76 4.93
C PHE A 327 5.88 13.57 5.48
N GLU A 328 5.51 14.65 4.79
CA GLU A 328 4.55 15.63 5.28
C GLU A 328 3.18 15.49 4.61
N GLU A 329 3.13 15.03 3.37
CA GLU A 329 1.93 15.02 2.55
C GLU A 329 1.38 13.60 2.34
N ALA A 330 0.08 13.45 2.60
CA ALA A 330 -0.66 12.22 2.37
C ALA A 330 -2.16 12.54 2.26
N SER A 331 -2.95 11.67 1.64
CA SER A 331 -4.38 11.88 1.42
C SER A 331 -5.19 11.60 2.68
N LEU A 332 -6.14 12.46 3.00
CA LEU A 332 -7.07 12.29 4.12
C LEU A 332 -7.97 11.07 3.90
N LEU A 333 -8.36 10.43 5.00
CA LEU A 333 -9.27 9.28 5.02
C LEU A 333 -10.64 9.69 5.52
N GLU A 334 -11.71 9.13 4.91
CA GLU A 334 -13.09 9.37 5.35
C GLU A 334 -13.36 8.64 6.68
N ALA A 335 -13.91 9.37 7.65
CA ALA A 335 -14.38 8.78 8.89
C ALA A 335 -15.66 7.96 8.68
N PHE A 336 -15.88 6.94 9.50
CA PHE A 336 -17.05 6.05 9.40
C PHE A 336 -18.39 6.81 9.49
N ALA A 337 -18.43 7.84 10.32
CA ALA A 337 -19.60 8.70 10.51
C ALA A 337 -19.73 9.82 9.47
N GLY A 338 -18.79 9.91 8.51
CA GLY A 338 -18.68 11.00 7.54
C GLY A 338 -17.68 12.08 7.97
N GLY A 339 -17.25 12.92 7.01
CA GLY A 339 -16.16 13.87 7.19
C GLY A 339 -14.79 13.17 7.17
N TRP A 340 -13.75 13.85 7.63
CA TRP A 340 -12.38 13.32 7.64
C TRP A 340 -11.99 12.77 9.01
N VAL A 341 -11.20 11.71 9.00
CA VAL A 341 -10.60 11.16 10.23
C VAL A 341 -9.71 12.22 10.88
N ALA A 342 -9.85 12.34 12.22
CA ALA A 342 -9.00 13.24 13.01
C ALA A 342 -7.53 12.82 12.91
N GLN A 343 -6.66 13.80 12.69
CA GLN A 343 -5.23 13.54 12.54
C GLN A 343 -4.53 13.55 13.90
N THR A 344 -3.71 12.54 14.16
CA THR A 344 -2.87 12.45 15.35
C THR A 344 -1.40 12.52 14.94
N GLU A 345 -0.62 13.35 15.64
CA GLU A 345 0.82 13.40 15.44
C GLU A 345 1.52 12.20 16.08
N SER A 346 2.56 11.71 15.43
CA SER A 346 3.40 10.69 16.02
C SER A 346 4.27 11.24 17.18
N GLU A 347 4.47 10.39 18.19
CA GLU A 347 5.47 10.63 19.24
C GLU A 347 6.90 10.43 18.73
N LEU A 348 7.09 9.63 17.68
CA LEU A 348 8.38 9.40 17.04
C LEU A 348 8.73 10.62 16.17
N LYS A 349 9.39 11.61 16.77
CA LYS A 349 9.77 12.88 16.11
C LYS A 349 11.08 12.74 15.34
N GLY A 350 11.20 13.56 14.32
CA GLY A 350 12.40 13.69 13.49
C GLY A 350 12.29 12.93 12.15
N LEU A 351 13.06 13.39 11.20
CA LEU A 351 13.22 12.74 9.91
C LEU A 351 14.49 11.88 9.94
N PRO A 352 14.53 10.74 9.22
CA PRO A 352 15.77 10.00 9.07
C PRO A 352 16.90 10.90 8.56
N GLN A 353 18.12 10.72 9.06
CA GLN A 353 19.28 11.60 8.77
C GLN A 353 19.65 11.72 7.29
N HIS A 354 19.13 10.86 6.43
CA HIS A 354 19.42 10.80 4.99
C HIS A 354 18.34 11.43 4.11
N VAL A 355 17.43 12.17 4.73
CA VAL A 355 16.40 12.95 4.05
C VAL A 355 16.96 14.31 3.71
N ILE A 356 16.95 14.66 2.43
CA ILE A 356 17.37 15.92 1.77
C ILE A 356 18.79 15.89 1.28
#